data_1bd3a7c5ea387817ca6b376fd0e86797
#
_entry.id   1bd3a7c5ea387817ca6b376fd0e86797
#
_cell.length_a   1.000
_cell.length_b   1.000
_cell.length_c   1.000
_cell.angle_alpha   90.00
_cell.angle_beta   90.00
_cell.angle_gamma   90.00
#
_symmetry.space_group_name_H-M   'P 1'
#
loop_
_entity.id
_entity.type
_entity.pdbx_description
1 polymer ?
#
loop_
_entity_poly.entity_id
_entity_poly.type
_entity_poly.pdbx_seq_one_letter_code
_entity_poly.pdbx_strand_id
1 'polypeptide(L)'
;MTPSEDVNAEAWRAYGAHHLRRGTELPEVARIDWGFEGAGPGIEVLGELAGMRVLDLGCGPARHAAHLVRAHGALVDAVDASDGQHERARARYGSLRGLRLVLADAVEHLRTAEPYDVIYSLHAVPYLDPHRLLPALASALRPGGRLCFTVLHTNSGGDGPSDRVAARPEILRLAGGGDITVHMWVLTPDLWTELLTEYGLRVERVDVLDTPEAGNHASYRLFRVTRPVRVSSRPRVDKPPLAHATLGAGAILYGPRGLLLGRHRRGTWELPGGAVEPGESLQEAVVRELVEETGIEARPEDVRLLGTLVGDARGVVRVTVAARVTTWHGEPADQPGESVGRWRWFGLDRLPDQLFVCSAQALTAWRPGLPIEHDPAHFTPYTTETDGS
;
A
#
# COMPACT_ATOMS: atom_id res chain seq x y z
N MET A 1 -6.01 10.06 9.19
CA MET A 1 -5.33 8.87 9.80
C MET A 1 -6.37 7.80 10.04
N THR A 2 -5.98 6.54 10.05
CA THR A 2 -6.86 5.42 10.43
C THR A 2 -6.87 5.25 11.96
N PRO A 3 -7.87 4.56 12.56
CA PRO A 3 -7.88 4.32 14.01
C PRO A 3 -6.60 3.64 14.54
N SER A 4 -5.97 2.77 13.76
CA SER A 4 -4.70 2.14 14.13
C SER A 4 -3.53 3.13 14.11
N GLU A 5 -3.51 4.06 13.17
CA GLU A 5 -2.48 5.11 13.13
C GLU A 5 -2.64 6.13 14.27
N ASP A 6 -3.87 6.40 14.72
CA ASP A 6 -4.12 7.26 15.88
C ASP A 6 -3.54 6.64 17.16
N VAL A 7 -3.74 5.33 17.36
CA VAL A 7 -3.10 4.56 18.45
C VAL A 7 -1.58 4.65 18.35
N ASN A 8 -1.01 4.48 17.17
CA ASN A 8 0.43 4.56 16.94
C ASN A 8 0.98 5.96 17.22
N ALA A 9 0.28 7.02 16.82
CA ALA A 9 0.71 8.39 17.07
C ALA A 9 0.79 8.69 18.59
N GLU A 10 -0.18 8.21 19.37
CA GLU A 10 -0.15 8.33 20.82
C GLU A 10 0.98 7.50 21.44
N ALA A 11 1.15 6.27 20.99
CA ALA A 11 2.19 5.36 21.45
C ALA A 11 3.61 5.94 21.23
N TRP A 12 3.89 6.44 20.02
CA TRP A 12 5.19 7.04 19.69
C TRP A 12 5.43 8.37 20.41
N ARG A 13 4.39 9.16 20.69
CA ARG A 13 4.50 10.34 21.54
C ARG A 13 4.89 9.96 22.96
N ALA A 14 4.23 8.93 23.55
CA ALA A 14 4.56 8.41 24.86
C ALA A 14 5.98 7.83 24.92
N TYR A 15 6.41 7.11 23.89
CA TYR A 15 7.76 6.58 23.72
C TYR A 15 8.81 7.69 23.71
N GLY A 16 8.62 8.72 22.89
CA GLY A 16 9.53 9.87 22.81
C GLY A 16 9.64 10.61 24.15
N ALA A 17 8.52 10.87 24.79
CA ALA A 17 8.48 11.52 26.12
C ALA A 17 9.15 10.68 27.21
N HIS A 18 9.03 9.34 27.17
CA HIS A 18 9.73 8.44 28.10
C HIS A 18 11.24 8.58 27.97
N HIS A 19 11.80 8.55 26.77
CA HIS A 19 13.23 8.67 26.54
C HIS A 19 13.79 10.05 26.83
N LEU A 20 13.02 11.12 26.60
CA LEU A 20 13.37 12.48 27.01
C LEU A 20 13.51 12.58 28.52
N ARG A 21 12.51 12.12 29.27
CA ARG A 21 12.55 12.16 30.75
C ARG A 21 13.73 11.38 31.36
N ARG A 22 14.15 10.28 30.69
CA ARG A 22 15.29 9.47 31.14
C ARG A 22 16.65 10.03 30.72
N GLY A 23 16.69 11.06 29.88
CA GLY A 23 17.94 11.53 29.30
C GLY A 23 18.68 10.44 28.51
N THR A 24 17.94 9.53 27.85
CA THR A 24 18.54 8.38 27.16
C THR A 24 19.41 8.88 26.01
N GLU A 25 20.70 8.74 26.15
CA GLU A 25 21.66 8.96 25.07
C GLU A 25 21.83 7.69 24.25
N LEU A 26 21.88 7.86 22.94
CA LEU A 26 22.15 6.79 21.99
C LEU A 26 23.53 7.05 21.36
N PRO A 27 24.40 6.03 21.20
CA PRO A 27 25.69 6.20 20.55
C PRO A 27 25.53 6.63 19.09
N GLU A 28 26.55 7.25 18.51
CA GLU A 28 26.63 7.48 17.08
C GLU A 28 26.64 6.11 16.34
N VAL A 29 26.07 6.09 15.15
CA VAL A 29 26.09 4.88 14.32
C VAL A 29 27.24 4.95 13.32
N ALA A 30 27.92 3.82 13.13
CA ALA A 30 28.99 3.68 12.15
C ALA A 30 28.51 3.03 10.83
N ARG A 31 27.28 2.49 10.84
CA ARG A 31 26.63 1.84 9.69
C ARG A 31 25.12 1.97 9.80
N ILE A 32 24.41 1.66 8.74
CA ILE A 32 22.95 1.46 8.80
C ILE A 32 22.69 0.04 9.34
N ASP A 33 21.81 -0.05 10.32
CA ASP A 33 21.30 -1.31 10.86
C ASP A 33 19.85 -1.51 10.46
N TRP A 34 19.62 -2.53 9.63
CA TRP A 34 18.31 -2.77 9.04
C TRP A 34 17.36 -3.61 9.92
N GLY A 35 17.81 -4.12 11.04
CA GLY A 35 16.97 -4.92 11.93
C GLY A 35 17.63 -5.19 13.26
N PHE A 36 18.76 -5.86 13.22
CA PHE A 36 19.54 -6.20 14.39
C PHE A 36 20.92 -5.56 14.27
N GLU A 37 21.43 -5.06 15.40
CA GLU A 37 22.72 -4.37 15.46
C GLU A 37 23.83 -5.22 14.85
N GLY A 38 24.54 -4.66 13.89
CA GLY A 38 25.65 -5.32 13.20
C GLY A 38 25.26 -6.44 12.24
N ALA A 39 23.98 -6.79 12.11
CA ALA A 39 23.50 -7.83 11.20
C ALA A 39 22.95 -7.25 9.89
N GLY A 40 22.96 -8.09 8.85
CA GLY A 40 22.44 -7.72 7.53
C GLY A 40 23.36 -6.87 6.67
N PRO A 41 22.90 -6.41 5.52
CA PRO A 41 23.67 -5.59 4.60
C PRO A 41 23.94 -4.19 5.17
N GLY A 42 24.91 -3.49 4.58
CA GLY A 42 25.26 -2.12 4.94
C GLY A 42 24.56 -1.08 4.07
N ILE A 43 25.30 0.00 3.82
CA ILE A 43 24.86 1.15 3.01
C ILE A 43 24.69 0.80 1.52
N GLU A 44 25.33 -0.25 1.05
CA GLU A 44 25.33 -0.67 -0.35
C GLU A 44 23.91 -0.91 -0.92
N VAL A 45 22.94 -1.19 -0.06
CA VAL A 45 21.54 -1.34 -0.49
C VAL A 45 20.92 -0.02 -0.94
N LEU A 46 21.43 1.09 -0.45
CA LEU A 46 21.01 2.43 -0.85
C LEU A 46 21.80 2.93 -2.07
N GLY A 47 22.95 2.33 -2.39
CA GLY A 47 23.85 2.71 -3.46
C GLY A 47 24.60 4.01 -3.18
N GLU A 48 25.11 4.65 -4.25
CA GLU A 48 25.78 5.96 -4.13
C GLU A 48 24.79 7.02 -3.64
N LEU A 49 25.23 7.83 -2.67
CA LEU A 49 24.40 8.84 -2.01
C LEU A 49 24.97 10.26 -2.09
N ALA A 50 26.20 10.43 -2.53
CA ALA A 50 26.85 11.75 -2.58
C ALA A 50 26.02 12.74 -3.41
N GLY A 51 25.55 13.80 -2.78
CA GLY A 51 24.69 14.81 -3.40
C GLY A 51 23.26 14.35 -3.70
N MET A 52 22.90 13.11 -3.42
CA MET A 52 21.53 12.60 -3.60
C MET A 52 20.58 13.16 -2.55
N ARG A 53 19.35 13.39 -2.95
CA ARG A 53 18.28 13.77 -2.06
C ARG A 53 17.64 12.53 -1.45
N VAL A 54 17.81 12.35 -0.15
CA VAL A 54 17.42 11.16 0.60
C VAL A 54 16.35 11.50 1.62
N LEU A 55 15.37 10.63 1.79
CA LEU A 55 14.40 10.69 2.88
C LEU A 55 14.66 9.56 3.88
N ASP A 56 14.80 9.94 5.16
CA ASP A 56 14.71 9.04 6.31
C ASP A 56 13.28 9.11 6.86
N LEU A 57 12.47 8.09 6.57
CA LEU A 57 11.05 8.03 6.95
C LEU A 57 10.87 7.35 8.30
N GLY A 58 10.43 8.12 9.31
CA GLY A 58 10.37 7.67 10.71
C GLY A 58 11.77 7.63 11.32
N CYS A 59 12.47 8.74 11.21
CA CYS A 59 13.90 8.83 11.55
C CYS A 59 14.23 8.71 13.05
N GLY A 60 13.22 8.77 13.92
CA GLY A 60 13.45 8.83 15.36
C GLY A 60 14.40 9.98 15.74
N PRO A 61 15.47 9.69 16.51
CA PRO A 61 16.49 10.70 16.87
C PRO A 61 17.50 11.01 15.76
N ALA A 62 17.22 10.65 14.49
CA ALA A 62 17.94 10.96 13.26
C ALA A 62 19.44 10.53 13.23
N ARG A 63 19.83 9.48 13.98
CA ARG A 63 21.23 9.01 14.01
C ARG A 63 21.72 8.50 12.67
N HIS A 64 20.89 7.70 11.99
CA HIS A 64 21.20 7.16 10.66
C HIS A 64 21.23 8.26 9.59
N ALA A 65 20.28 9.19 9.64
CA ALA A 65 20.29 10.37 8.76
C ALA A 65 21.58 11.19 8.90
N ALA A 66 22.01 11.44 10.15
CA ALA A 66 23.26 12.16 10.42
C ALA A 66 24.49 11.39 9.91
N HIS A 67 24.51 10.07 10.02
CA HIS A 67 25.57 9.22 9.48
C HIS A 67 25.64 9.33 7.94
N LEU A 68 24.50 9.27 7.23
CA LEU A 68 24.45 9.40 5.78
C LEU A 68 24.98 10.75 5.30
N VAL A 69 24.66 11.82 6.00
CA VAL A 69 25.19 13.15 5.69
C VAL A 69 26.70 13.21 5.89
N ARG A 70 27.20 12.76 7.05
CA ARG A 70 28.62 12.88 7.42
C ARG A 70 29.53 11.96 6.63
N ALA A 71 29.13 10.71 6.46
CA ALA A 71 29.97 9.65 5.89
C ALA A 71 29.79 9.51 4.37
N HIS A 72 28.61 9.85 3.85
CA HIS A 72 28.26 9.56 2.45
C HIS A 72 27.85 10.82 1.65
N GLY A 73 27.88 12.01 2.25
CA GLY A 73 27.62 13.27 1.55
C GLY A 73 26.18 13.41 1.01
N ALA A 74 25.23 12.67 1.59
CA ALA A 74 23.82 12.75 1.23
C ALA A 74 23.20 14.08 1.69
N LEU A 75 22.14 14.51 1.00
CA LEU A 75 21.25 15.59 1.45
C LEU A 75 20.00 14.94 2.01
N VAL A 76 19.86 14.93 3.34
CA VAL A 76 18.83 14.11 4.01
C VAL A 76 17.74 14.97 4.60
N ASP A 77 16.48 14.65 4.23
CA ASP A 77 15.29 15.04 4.99
C ASP A 77 14.97 13.90 5.97
N ALA A 78 14.95 14.18 7.26
CA ALA A 78 14.67 13.22 8.31
C ALA A 78 13.33 13.57 8.96
N VAL A 79 12.33 12.72 8.71
CA VAL A 79 10.93 12.97 9.08
C VAL A 79 10.51 12.04 10.20
N ASP A 80 9.92 12.60 11.25
CA ASP A 80 9.28 11.87 12.34
C ASP A 80 8.06 12.64 12.85
N ALA A 81 7.03 11.91 13.27
CA ALA A 81 5.80 12.51 13.81
C ALA A 81 5.84 12.72 15.32
N SER A 82 6.85 12.22 16.02
CA SER A 82 7.00 12.33 17.46
C SER A 82 7.78 13.59 17.87
N ASP A 83 7.11 14.50 18.58
CA ASP A 83 7.72 15.71 19.14
C ASP A 83 8.99 15.38 19.94
N GLY A 84 8.92 14.34 20.80
CA GLY A 84 10.04 13.96 21.64
C GLY A 84 11.24 13.42 20.87
N GLN A 85 11.01 12.70 19.77
CA GLN A 85 12.09 12.24 18.89
C GLN A 85 12.69 13.41 18.11
N HIS A 86 11.85 14.28 17.60
CA HIS A 86 12.28 15.48 16.88
C HIS A 86 13.13 16.40 17.79
N GLU A 87 12.72 16.61 19.05
CA GLU A 87 13.50 17.39 20.02
C GLU A 87 14.88 16.78 20.26
N ARG A 88 14.97 15.46 20.44
CA ARG A 88 16.24 14.74 20.59
C ARG A 88 17.13 14.88 19.36
N ALA A 89 16.55 14.71 18.16
CA ALA A 89 17.27 14.91 16.91
C ALA A 89 17.80 16.34 16.77
N ARG A 90 16.94 17.33 17.07
CA ARG A 90 17.28 18.74 16.98
C ARG A 90 18.38 19.14 17.94
N ALA A 91 18.31 18.67 19.18
CA ALA A 91 19.33 18.95 20.19
C ALA A 91 20.74 18.48 19.75
N ARG A 92 20.80 17.35 19.03
CA ARG A 92 22.06 16.72 18.64
C ARG A 92 22.56 17.12 17.26
N TYR A 93 21.66 17.28 16.30
CA TYR A 93 21.99 17.42 14.89
C TYR A 93 21.39 18.67 14.23
N GLY A 94 20.74 19.55 14.97
CA GLY A 94 20.05 20.72 14.41
C GLY A 94 20.93 21.70 13.63
N SER A 95 22.26 21.67 13.83
CA SER A 95 23.24 22.48 13.09
C SER A 95 23.97 21.73 11.96
N LEU A 96 23.65 20.43 11.76
CA LEU A 96 24.35 19.61 10.75
C LEU A 96 23.92 20.04 9.34
N ARG A 97 24.84 20.61 8.57
CA ARG A 97 24.59 20.99 7.18
C ARG A 97 24.33 19.73 6.34
N GLY A 98 23.33 19.79 5.49
CA GLY A 98 22.90 18.65 4.67
C GLY A 98 21.83 17.78 5.32
N LEU A 99 21.48 18.04 6.61
CA LEU A 99 20.39 17.39 7.31
C LEU A 99 19.26 18.39 7.58
N ARG A 100 18.06 18.07 7.14
CA ARG A 100 16.83 18.80 7.46
C ARG A 100 15.94 17.91 8.34
N LEU A 101 15.69 18.36 9.56
CA LEU A 101 14.81 17.70 10.50
C LEU A 101 13.37 18.21 10.30
N VAL A 102 12.43 17.31 10.10
CA VAL A 102 11.03 17.65 9.83
C VAL A 102 10.11 16.93 10.82
N LEU A 103 9.34 17.70 11.56
CA LEU A 103 8.27 17.20 12.41
C LEU A 103 6.98 17.20 11.60
N ALA A 104 6.53 16.03 11.14
CA ALA A 104 5.33 15.91 10.32
C ALA A 104 4.79 14.47 10.31
N ASP A 105 3.51 14.31 9.97
CA ASP A 105 2.99 13.03 9.50
C ASP A 105 3.71 12.62 8.23
N ALA A 106 4.13 11.35 8.16
CA ALA A 106 4.92 10.83 7.06
C ALA A 106 4.20 10.93 5.71
N VAL A 107 2.90 10.62 5.67
CA VAL A 107 2.11 10.64 4.43
C VAL A 107 1.86 12.06 3.97
N GLU A 108 1.56 12.98 4.88
CA GLU A 108 1.37 14.41 4.53
C GLU A 108 2.67 15.03 4.02
N HIS A 109 3.81 14.68 4.62
CA HIS A 109 5.11 15.12 4.12
C HIS A 109 5.37 14.61 2.70
N LEU A 110 5.17 13.31 2.45
CA LEU A 110 5.39 12.70 1.15
C LEU A 110 4.53 13.31 0.03
N ARG A 111 3.30 13.73 0.35
CA ARG A 111 2.39 14.35 -0.62
C ARG A 111 2.84 15.72 -1.11
N THR A 112 3.59 16.44 -0.29
CA THR A 112 3.99 17.84 -0.56
C THR A 112 5.48 17.99 -0.86
N ALA A 113 6.28 16.97 -0.61
CA ALA A 113 7.72 17.00 -0.82
C ALA A 113 8.09 16.93 -2.29
N GLU A 114 9.17 17.63 -2.65
CA GLU A 114 9.84 17.40 -3.92
C GLU A 114 10.37 15.96 -3.99
N PRO A 115 10.36 15.29 -5.16
CA PRO A 115 10.75 13.90 -5.27
C PRO A 115 12.17 13.59 -4.80
N TYR A 116 12.33 12.44 -4.16
CA TYR A 116 13.58 11.90 -3.63
C TYR A 116 14.27 10.95 -4.61
N ASP A 117 15.60 10.91 -4.58
CA ASP A 117 16.40 9.91 -5.28
C ASP A 117 16.38 8.57 -4.54
N VAL A 118 16.38 8.65 -3.20
CA VAL A 118 16.34 7.49 -2.30
C VAL A 118 15.41 7.78 -1.14
N ILE A 119 14.54 6.82 -0.82
CA ILE A 119 13.76 6.81 0.42
C ILE A 119 14.16 5.56 1.20
N TYR A 120 14.43 5.71 2.49
CA TYR A 120 14.61 4.55 3.35
C TYR A 120 13.83 4.69 4.64
N SER A 121 13.52 3.54 5.26
CA SER A 121 12.81 3.49 6.53
C SER A 121 13.27 2.31 7.37
N LEU A 122 13.70 2.59 8.57
CA LEU A 122 14.08 1.60 9.55
C LEU A 122 12.90 1.38 10.51
N HIS A 123 12.11 0.34 10.23
CA HIS A 123 10.97 -0.11 11.04
C HIS A 123 9.75 0.82 11.12
N ALA A 124 9.68 1.96 10.41
CA ALA A 124 8.52 2.85 10.53
C ALA A 124 7.34 2.44 9.61
N VAL A 125 7.61 1.85 8.46
CA VAL A 125 6.58 1.44 7.48
C VAL A 125 5.45 0.60 8.10
N PRO A 126 5.70 -0.40 8.97
CA PRO A 126 4.65 -1.22 9.54
C PRO A 126 3.65 -0.49 10.44
N TYR A 127 3.91 0.73 10.85
CA TYR A 127 3.02 1.53 11.70
C TYR A 127 2.04 2.40 10.91
N LEU A 128 2.15 2.41 9.59
CA LEU A 128 1.36 3.24 8.69
C LEU A 128 0.48 2.36 7.79
N ASP A 129 -0.74 2.80 7.53
CA ASP A 129 -1.66 2.11 6.63
C ASP A 129 -1.05 2.01 5.22
N PRO A 130 -0.82 0.80 4.69
CA PRO A 130 -0.25 0.61 3.36
C PRO A 130 -1.00 1.34 2.25
N HIS A 131 -2.33 1.41 2.32
CA HIS A 131 -3.15 2.08 1.31
C HIS A 131 -3.03 3.61 1.33
N ARG A 132 -2.60 4.19 2.46
CA ARG A 132 -2.27 5.62 2.55
C ARG A 132 -0.80 5.88 2.20
N LEU A 133 0.09 5.04 2.72
CA LEU A 133 1.53 5.25 2.62
C LEU A 133 2.08 4.96 1.22
N LEU A 134 1.74 3.79 0.63
CA LEU A 134 2.39 3.34 -0.61
C LEU A 134 2.14 4.25 -1.82
N PRO A 135 0.93 4.79 -2.07
CA PRO A 135 0.74 5.77 -3.14
C PRO A 135 1.54 7.05 -2.92
N ALA A 136 1.68 7.50 -1.68
CA ALA A 136 2.49 8.68 -1.35
C ALA A 136 3.99 8.42 -1.57
N LEU A 137 4.50 7.25 -1.16
CA LEU A 137 5.88 6.82 -1.44
C LEU A 137 6.16 6.73 -2.93
N ALA A 138 5.26 6.11 -3.70
CA ALA A 138 5.41 5.99 -5.15
C ALA A 138 5.45 7.35 -5.85
N SER A 139 4.65 8.31 -5.38
CA SER A 139 4.65 9.69 -5.93
C SER A 139 5.90 10.46 -5.57
N ALA A 140 6.37 10.35 -4.32
CA ALA A 140 7.52 11.07 -3.80
C ALA A 140 8.89 10.50 -4.23
N LEU A 141 8.93 9.33 -4.84
CA LEU A 141 10.15 8.73 -5.36
C LEU A 141 10.35 9.11 -6.83
N ARG A 142 11.53 9.56 -7.24
CA ARG A 142 11.85 9.85 -8.66
C ARG A 142 11.75 8.57 -9.51
N PRO A 143 11.40 8.69 -10.81
CA PRO A 143 11.62 7.59 -11.74
C PRO A 143 13.07 7.11 -11.71
N GLY A 144 13.31 5.82 -11.52
CA GLY A 144 14.63 5.24 -11.27
C GLY A 144 15.11 5.33 -9.82
N GLY A 145 14.37 6.01 -8.94
CA GLY A 145 14.69 6.14 -7.53
C GLY A 145 14.50 4.82 -6.76
N ARG A 146 15.14 4.74 -5.60
CA ARG A 146 15.18 3.54 -4.74
C ARG A 146 14.43 3.75 -3.44
N LEU A 147 13.69 2.73 -3.02
CA LEU A 147 13.03 2.64 -1.73
C LEU A 147 13.54 1.39 -1.01
N CYS A 148 14.11 1.56 0.18
CA CYS A 148 14.58 0.47 1.01
C CYS A 148 13.94 0.56 2.39
N PHE A 149 13.27 -0.48 2.83
CA PHE A 149 12.62 -0.44 4.15
C PHE A 149 12.56 -1.81 4.79
N THR A 150 12.53 -1.82 6.13
CA THR A 150 12.34 -3.03 6.91
C THR A 150 10.97 -3.11 7.53
N VAL A 151 10.43 -4.33 7.55
CA VAL A 151 9.17 -4.67 8.20
C VAL A 151 9.36 -5.86 9.12
N LEU A 152 8.62 -5.88 10.23
CA LEU A 152 8.52 -7.05 11.07
C LEU A 152 7.89 -8.18 10.28
N HIS A 153 8.45 -9.39 10.37
CA HIS A 153 7.90 -10.61 9.81
C HIS A 153 7.38 -11.54 10.90
N THR A 154 8.23 -11.83 11.88
CA THR A 154 7.86 -12.65 13.04
C THR A 154 8.23 -11.86 14.29
N ASN A 155 7.35 -11.82 15.28
CA ASN A 155 7.66 -11.16 16.55
C ASN A 155 8.47 -12.06 17.47
N SER A 156 8.92 -11.54 18.61
CA SER A 156 9.72 -12.30 19.58
C SER A 156 8.97 -13.49 20.18
N GLY A 157 7.65 -13.49 20.14
CA GLY A 157 6.78 -14.59 20.59
C GLY A 157 6.61 -15.71 19.55
N GLY A 158 7.07 -15.50 18.32
CA GLY A 158 6.91 -16.46 17.23
C GLY A 158 5.66 -16.26 16.36
N ASP A 159 4.88 -15.19 16.59
CA ASP A 159 3.72 -14.91 15.75
C ASP A 159 4.18 -14.40 14.37
N GLY A 160 3.83 -15.14 13.34
CA GLY A 160 4.18 -14.86 11.94
C GLY A 160 3.32 -13.75 11.30
N PRO A 161 3.55 -13.46 10.01
CA PRO A 161 2.83 -12.43 9.26
C PRO A 161 1.43 -12.88 8.85
N SER A 162 0.58 -11.88 8.55
CA SER A 162 -0.77 -12.07 8.03
C SER A 162 -0.75 -12.09 6.49
N ASP A 163 -1.59 -12.90 5.90
CA ASP A 163 -1.93 -12.93 4.47
C ASP A 163 -3.04 -11.92 4.09
N ARG A 164 -3.48 -11.09 5.05
CA ARG A 164 -4.51 -10.06 4.88
C ARG A 164 -3.99 -8.71 5.34
N VAL A 165 -4.38 -7.63 4.65
CA VAL A 165 -4.04 -6.26 5.05
C VAL A 165 -4.89 -5.86 6.24
N ALA A 166 -4.34 -6.06 7.42
CA ALA A 166 -4.93 -5.65 8.68
C ALA A 166 -3.82 -5.34 9.69
N ALA A 167 -4.00 -4.27 10.46
CA ALA A 167 -3.15 -4.00 11.59
C ALA A 167 -3.49 -4.93 12.75
N ARG A 168 -2.46 -5.35 13.49
CA ARG A 168 -2.62 -6.12 14.73
C ARG A 168 -1.87 -5.45 15.88
N PRO A 169 -2.31 -5.63 17.14
CA PRO A 169 -1.58 -5.11 18.29
C PRO A 169 -0.23 -5.85 18.46
N GLU A 170 0.81 -5.07 18.74
CA GLU A 170 2.14 -5.53 19.12
C GLU A 170 2.61 -4.77 20.35
N ILE A 171 3.48 -5.38 21.14
CA ILE A 171 3.98 -4.80 22.38
C ILE A 171 5.40 -4.30 22.20
N LEU A 172 5.59 -2.98 22.42
CA LEU A 172 6.91 -2.37 22.55
C LEU A 172 7.29 -2.27 24.02
N ARG A 173 8.37 -2.95 24.41
CA ARG A 173 8.91 -2.87 25.74
C ARG A 173 9.78 -1.63 25.90
N LEU A 174 9.51 -0.85 26.96
CA LEU A 174 10.31 0.33 27.27
C LEU A 174 11.54 -0.04 28.09
N ALA A 175 12.66 0.57 27.76
CA ALA A 175 13.86 0.47 28.58
C ALA A 175 13.59 0.99 30.02
N GLY A 176 13.79 0.13 31.02
CA GLY A 176 13.51 0.45 32.41
C GLY A 176 12.10 0.10 32.90
N GLY A 177 11.33 -0.65 32.10
CA GLY A 177 10.02 -1.20 32.44
C GLY A 177 8.84 -0.43 31.89
N GLY A 178 7.75 -1.15 31.69
CA GLY A 178 6.53 -0.68 31.04
C GLY A 178 6.42 -1.14 29.60
N ASP A 179 5.18 -1.27 29.15
CA ASP A 179 4.83 -1.72 27.80
C ASP A 179 3.97 -0.65 27.13
N ILE A 180 4.16 -0.49 25.83
CA ILE A 180 3.31 0.35 24.98
C ILE A 180 2.73 -0.55 23.90
N THR A 181 1.41 -0.49 23.71
CA THR A 181 0.76 -1.17 22.59
C THR A 181 0.83 -0.30 21.35
N VAL A 182 1.25 -0.89 20.25
CA VAL A 182 1.22 -0.32 18.90
C VAL A 182 0.42 -1.22 17.98
N HIS A 183 -0.07 -0.68 16.89
CA HIS A 183 -0.74 -1.44 15.84
C HIS A 183 0.19 -1.54 14.62
N MET A 184 0.50 -2.75 14.19
CA MET A 184 1.43 -2.98 13.08
C MET A 184 0.77 -3.78 11.96
N TRP A 185 1.03 -3.37 10.72
CA TRP A 185 0.73 -4.16 9.52
C TRP A 185 1.88 -5.16 9.29
N VAL A 186 1.76 -6.31 9.94
CA VAL A 186 2.73 -7.41 9.81
C VAL A 186 2.22 -8.36 8.73
N LEU A 187 2.63 -8.13 7.49
CA LEU A 187 2.09 -8.82 6.31
C LEU A 187 3.14 -9.76 5.71
N THR A 188 2.67 -10.78 4.98
CA THR A 188 3.58 -11.68 4.23
C THR A 188 4.39 -10.90 3.19
N PRO A 189 5.61 -11.36 2.84
CA PRO A 189 6.41 -10.74 1.78
C PRO A 189 5.69 -10.67 0.44
N ASP A 190 4.91 -11.68 0.10
CA ASP A 190 4.13 -11.72 -1.14
C ASP A 190 3.05 -10.63 -1.15
N LEU A 191 2.32 -10.46 -0.03
CA LEU A 191 1.30 -9.42 0.09
C LEU A 191 1.91 -8.01 0.04
N TRP A 192 3.07 -7.79 0.68
CA TRP A 192 3.82 -6.54 0.53
C TRP A 192 4.23 -6.31 -0.94
N THR A 193 4.69 -7.35 -1.63
CA THR A 193 5.10 -7.28 -3.04
C THR A 193 3.92 -6.94 -3.95
N GLU A 194 2.77 -7.56 -3.72
CA GLU A 194 1.53 -7.25 -4.44
C GLU A 194 1.13 -5.78 -4.26
N LEU A 195 1.10 -5.31 -3.00
CA LEU A 195 0.76 -3.92 -2.69
C LEU A 195 1.74 -2.92 -3.33
N LEU A 196 3.05 -3.18 -3.24
CA LEU A 196 4.08 -2.33 -3.87
C LEU A 196 3.91 -2.29 -5.39
N THR A 197 3.69 -3.45 -6.01
CA THR A 197 3.45 -3.57 -7.46
C THR A 197 2.18 -2.83 -7.85
N GLU A 198 1.17 -2.91 -7.03
CA GLU A 198 -0.07 -2.17 -7.19
C GLU A 198 0.15 -0.66 -7.31
N TYR A 199 1.09 -0.06 -6.60
CA TYR A 199 1.45 1.35 -6.71
C TYR A 199 2.62 1.64 -7.67
N GLY A 200 2.89 0.74 -8.63
CA GLY A 200 3.89 0.92 -9.69
C GLY A 200 5.33 0.88 -9.18
N LEU A 201 5.56 0.29 -8.02
CA LEU A 201 6.87 0.05 -7.45
C LEU A 201 7.29 -1.40 -7.72
N ARG A 202 8.55 -1.62 -8.10
CA ARG A 202 9.07 -2.94 -8.41
C ARG A 202 9.98 -3.43 -7.29
N VAL A 203 9.63 -4.55 -6.68
CA VAL A 203 10.49 -5.24 -5.72
C VAL A 203 11.62 -5.93 -6.46
N GLU A 204 12.86 -5.53 -6.16
CA GLU A 204 14.07 -6.13 -6.74
C GLU A 204 14.52 -7.33 -5.90
N ARG A 205 14.41 -7.20 -4.59
CA ARG A 205 14.86 -8.21 -3.65
C ARG A 205 14.20 -8.05 -2.28
N VAL A 206 14.02 -9.16 -1.59
CA VAL A 206 13.65 -9.21 -0.18
C VAL A 206 14.73 -10.00 0.56
N ASP A 207 15.45 -9.34 1.47
CA ASP A 207 16.44 -9.99 2.32
C ASP A 207 15.80 -10.41 3.64
N VAL A 208 16.19 -11.59 4.12
CA VAL A 208 15.75 -12.12 5.42
C VAL A 208 16.76 -11.68 6.49
N LEU A 209 16.27 -11.11 7.56
CA LEU A 209 17.05 -10.66 8.69
C LEU A 209 16.53 -11.37 9.96
N ASP A 210 17.22 -12.38 10.39
CA ASP A 210 16.89 -13.13 11.60
C ASP A 210 17.75 -12.65 12.77
N THR A 211 17.18 -12.70 13.99
CA THR A 211 17.91 -12.35 15.20
C THR A 211 19.05 -13.34 15.47
N PRO A 212 20.22 -12.84 15.86
CA PRO A 212 21.30 -13.71 16.31
C PRO A 212 21.09 -14.26 17.74
N GLU A 213 20.06 -13.77 18.45
CA GLU A 213 19.80 -14.13 19.84
C GLU A 213 19.08 -15.48 19.95
N ALA A 214 19.70 -16.43 20.62
CA ALA A 214 19.12 -17.76 20.81
C ALA A 214 17.81 -17.70 21.63
N GLY A 215 16.78 -18.37 21.12
CA GLY A 215 15.44 -18.39 21.77
C GLY A 215 14.56 -17.18 21.49
N ASN A 216 15.04 -16.20 20.76
CA ASN A 216 14.23 -15.12 20.22
C ASN A 216 13.81 -15.49 18.79
N HIS A 217 12.52 -15.32 18.46
CA HIS A 217 11.96 -15.66 17.15
C HIS A 217 11.81 -14.44 16.23
N ALA A 218 12.21 -13.26 16.69
CA ALA A 218 12.04 -12.05 15.91
C ALA A 218 12.78 -12.12 14.57
N SER A 219 12.11 -11.76 13.50
CA SER A 219 12.70 -11.64 12.18
C SER A 219 12.12 -10.47 11.42
N TYR A 220 12.92 -9.89 10.54
CA TYR A 220 12.54 -8.79 9.67
C TYR A 220 12.73 -9.15 8.21
N ARG A 221 12.07 -8.39 7.33
CA ARG A 221 12.30 -8.44 5.88
C ARG A 221 12.72 -7.06 5.42
N LEU A 222 13.86 -7.01 4.73
CA LEU A 222 14.34 -5.80 4.07
C LEU A 222 13.93 -5.84 2.61
N PHE A 223 13.03 -4.94 2.24
CA PHE A 223 12.59 -4.75 0.86
C PHE A 223 13.52 -3.77 0.15
N ARG A 224 14.02 -4.18 -1.02
CA ARG A 224 14.73 -3.32 -1.98
C ARG A 224 13.83 -3.13 -3.17
N VAL A 225 13.43 -1.89 -3.39
CA VAL A 225 12.36 -1.52 -4.30
C VAL A 225 12.84 -0.39 -5.20
N THR A 226 12.41 -0.38 -6.45
CA THR A 226 12.67 0.72 -7.37
C THR A 226 11.36 1.27 -7.94
N ARG A 227 11.34 2.56 -8.23
CA ARG A 227 10.33 3.14 -9.11
C ARG A 227 10.83 3.01 -10.54
N PRO A 228 10.23 2.18 -11.41
CA PRO A 228 10.72 2.02 -12.78
C PRO A 228 10.76 3.33 -13.55
N VAL A 229 11.79 3.53 -14.33
CA VAL A 229 11.82 4.61 -15.33
C VAL A 229 10.84 4.20 -16.43
N ARG A 230 9.83 5.01 -16.68
CA ARG A 230 8.99 4.81 -17.86
C ARG A 230 9.88 5.02 -19.10
N VAL A 231 10.36 3.93 -19.67
CA VAL A 231 10.95 4.01 -21.01
C VAL A 231 9.75 4.15 -21.96
N SER A 232 9.58 5.34 -22.53
CA SER A 232 8.66 5.49 -23.65
C SER A 232 9.29 4.73 -24.82
N SER A 233 9.02 3.43 -24.90
CA SER A 233 9.31 2.68 -26.10
C SER A 233 8.36 3.18 -27.18
N ARG A 234 8.84 4.04 -28.07
CA ARG A 234 8.14 4.24 -29.35
C ARG A 234 7.95 2.85 -29.95
N PRO A 235 6.73 2.45 -30.31
CA PRO A 235 6.51 1.13 -30.91
C PRO A 235 7.42 0.99 -32.13
N ARG A 236 8.24 -0.05 -32.14
CA ARG A 236 8.94 -0.43 -33.37
C ARG A 236 7.88 -0.97 -34.32
N VAL A 237 7.85 -0.41 -35.53
CA VAL A 237 6.84 -0.70 -36.58
C VAL A 237 6.75 -2.20 -36.94
N ASP A 238 7.75 -3.00 -36.57
CA ASP A 238 7.89 -4.40 -36.98
C ASP A 238 7.60 -5.45 -35.90
N LYS A 239 7.03 -5.03 -34.74
CA LYS A 239 6.63 -5.99 -33.70
C LYS A 239 5.12 -6.16 -33.70
N PRO A 240 4.62 -7.41 -33.51
CA PRO A 240 3.20 -7.62 -33.28
C PRO A 240 2.76 -6.78 -32.07
N PRO A 241 1.53 -6.27 -32.05
CA PRO A 241 1.02 -5.45 -30.96
C PRO A 241 1.17 -6.22 -29.64
N LEU A 242 1.91 -5.64 -28.71
CA LEU A 242 1.95 -6.13 -27.33
C LEU A 242 0.67 -5.64 -26.63
N ALA A 243 0.13 -6.46 -25.75
CA ALA A 243 -0.99 -6.03 -24.92
C ALA A 243 -0.55 -4.83 -24.06
N HIS A 244 -1.18 -3.67 -24.27
CA HIS A 244 -0.92 -2.43 -23.55
C HIS A 244 -2.07 -2.03 -22.61
N ALA A 245 -3.10 -2.86 -22.54
CA ALA A 245 -4.26 -2.65 -21.68
C ALA A 245 -4.65 -3.95 -20.99
N THR A 246 -5.22 -3.83 -19.79
CA THR A 246 -5.93 -4.91 -19.12
C THR A 246 -7.42 -4.67 -19.28
N LEU A 247 -8.18 -5.69 -19.65
CA LEU A 247 -9.63 -5.65 -19.76
C LEU A 247 -10.25 -6.45 -18.60
N GLY A 248 -11.08 -5.81 -17.81
CA GLY A 248 -11.81 -6.44 -16.72
C GLY A 248 -13.30 -6.09 -16.76
N ALA A 249 -14.11 -6.91 -16.11
CA ALA A 249 -15.53 -6.67 -15.95
C ALA A 249 -15.91 -6.67 -14.47
N GLY A 250 -16.76 -5.73 -14.05
CA GLY A 250 -17.27 -5.63 -12.68
C GLY A 250 -18.79 -5.78 -12.67
N ALA A 251 -19.29 -6.70 -11.84
CA ALA A 251 -20.70 -7.06 -11.72
C ALA A 251 -21.39 -6.26 -10.60
N ILE A 252 -22.37 -5.43 -10.94
CA ILE A 252 -23.21 -4.71 -9.98
C ILE A 252 -24.45 -5.56 -9.69
N LEU A 253 -24.49 -6.19 -8.51
CA LEU A 253 -25.67 -6.86 -7.99
C LEU A 253 -26.33 -5.94 -6.96
N TYR A 254 -27.49 -5.42 -7.31
CA TYR A 254 -28.25 -4.54 -6.44
C TYR A 254 -29.72 -4.99 -6.36
N GLY A 255 -30.19 -5.26 -5.16
CA GLY A 255 -31.55 -5.73 -4.90
C GLY A 255 -32.10 -5.19 -3.58
N PRO A 256 -33.18 -5.80 -3.03
CA PRO A 256 -33.81 -5.36 -1.79
C PRO A 256 -32.87 -5.35 -0.57
N ARG A 257 -31.82 -6.17 -0.58
CA ARG A 257 -30.82 -6.23 0.47
C ARG A 257 -29.71 -5.20 0.33
N GLY A 258 -29.65 -4.48 -0.79
CA GLY A 258 -28.62 -3.50 -1.10
C GLY A 258 -27.69 -3.94 -2.22
N LEU A 259 -26.45 -3.43 -2.21
CA LEU A 259 -25.35 -3.70 -3.12
C LEU A 259 -24.46 -4.80 -2.56
N LEU A 260 -24.13 -5.80 -3.38
CA LEU A 260 -23.20 -6.85 -2.99
C LEU A 260 -21.75 -6.38 -3.18
N LEU A 261 -20.96 -6.49 -2.12
CA LEU A 261 -19.50 -6.24 -2.14
C LEU A 261 -18.78 -7.36 -1.36
N GLY A 262 -17.62 -7.76 -1.86
CA GLY A 262 -16.70 -8.67 -1.19
C GLY A 262 -15.49 -7.94 -0.62
N ARG A 263 -14.89 -8.48 0.43
CA ARG A 263 -13.65 -7.97 1.01
C ARG A 263 -12.47 -8.67 0.38
N HIS A 264 -11.66 -7.96 -0.38
CA HIS A 264 -10.42 -8.48 -0.90
C HIS A 264 -9.38 -8.65 0.24
N ARG A 265 -8.48 -9.63 0.14
CA ARG A 265 -7.41 -9.85 1.13
C ARG A 265 -6.51 -8.63 1.33
N ARG A 266 -6.38 -7.74 0.33
CA ARG A 266 -5.67 -6.46 0.41
C ARG A 266 -6.40 -5.38 1.20
N GLY A 267 -7.62 -5.65 1.67
CA GLY A 267 -8.38 -4.75 2.54
C GLY A 267 -9.39 -3.84 1.84
N THR A 268 -9.50 -3.86 0.52
CA THR A 268 -10.52 -3.14 -0.24
C THR A 268 -11.84 -3.90 -0.32
N TRP A 269 -12.94 -3.16 -0.53
CA TRP A 269 -14.23 -3.73 -0.87
C TRP A 269 -14.43 -3.64 -2.38
N GLU A 270 -14.85 -4.71 -3.00
CA GLU A 270 -14.89 -4.85 -4.45
C GLU A 270 -16.23 -5.41 -4.92
N LEU A 271 -16.62 -5.01 -6.12
CA LEU A 271 -17.67 -5.71 -6.86
C LEU A 271 -17.14 -7.08 -7.27
N PRO A 272 -18.00 -8.09 -7.39
CA PRO A 272 -17.60 -9.33 -8.07
C PRO A 272 -17.09 -9.02 -9.46
N GLY A 273 -16.00 -9.68 -9.88
CA GLY A 273 -15.47 -9.46 -11.22
C GLY A 273 -13.97 -9.63 -11.33
N GLY A 274 -13.50 -9.78 -12.56
CA GLY A 274 -12.10 -10.02 -12.86
C GLY A 274 -11.75 -9.76 -14.32
N ALA A 275 -10.73 -10.47 -14.81
CA ALA A 275 -10.24 -10.31 -16.17
C ALA A 275 -11.15 -11.00 -17.19
N VAL A 276 -11.30 -10.39 -18.37
CA VAL A 276 -11.98 -11.04 -19.50
C VAL A 276 -10.98 -11.98 -20.17
N GLU A 277 -11.37 -13.23 -20.35
CA GLU A 277 -10.56 -14.27 -20.98
C GLU A 277 -10.69 -14.30 -22.51
N PRO A 278 -9.67 -14.79 -23.23
CA PRO A 278 -9.74 -14.90 -24.69
C PRO A 278 -10.88 -15.81 -25.14
N GLY A 279 -11.77 -15.26 -25.98
CA GLY A 279 -12.84 -16.01 -26.61
C GLY A 279 -14.20 -15.97 -25.92
N GLU A 280 -14.29 -15.35 -24.75
CA GLU A 280 -15.57 -15.12 -24.07
C GLU A 280 -16.13 -13.74 -24.38
N SER A 281 -17.43 -13.60 -24.33
CA SER A 281 -18.11 -12.30 -24.34
C SER A 281 -17.99 -11.60 -22.99
N LEU A 282 -18.25 -10.30 -22.96
CA LEU A 282 -18.23 -9.52 -21.70
C LEU A 282 -19.27 -10.03 -20.68
N GLN A 283 -20.42 -10.50 -21.18
CA GLN A 283 -21.47 -11.06 -20.34
C GLN A 283 -21.08 -12.42 -19.76
N GLU A 284 -20.43 -13.26 -20.57
CA GLU A 284 -19.92 -14.56 -20.10
C GLU A 284 -18.82 -14.37 -19.05
N ALA A 285 -17.90 -13.41 -19.25
CA ALA A 285 -16.90 -13.07 -18.26
C ALA A 285 -17.53 -12.67 -16.91
N VAL A 286 -18.53 -11.80 -16.95
CA VAL A 286 -19.25 -11.38 -15.73
C VAL A 286 -19.90 -12.56 -15.01
N VAL A 287 -20.53 -13.46 -15.77
CA VAL A 287 -21.20 -14.65 -15.18
C VAL A 287 -20.19 -15.63 -14.60
N ARG A 288 -19.08 -15.89 -15.30
CA ARG A 288 -18.01 -16.78 -14.84
C ARG A 288 -17.40 -16.26 -13.52
N GLU A 289 -16.95 -15.02 -13.52
CA GLU A 289 -16.36 -14.37 -12.32
C GLU A 289 -17.35 -14.37 -11.12
N LEU A 290 -18.63 -14.13 -11.41
CA LEU A 290 -19.66 -14.15 -10.36
C LEU A 290 -19.78 -15.53 -9.69
N VAL A 291 -19.75 -16.61 -10.50
CA VAL A 291 -19.79 -17.99 -9.98
C VAL A 291 -18.48 -18.30 -9.23
N GLU A 292 -17.34 -17.99 -9.83
CA GLU A 292 -16.01 -18.30 -9.27
C GLU A 292 -15.79 -17.63 -7.92
N GLU A 293 -16.14 -16.35 -7.79
CA GLU A 293 -15.89 -15.59 -6.57
C GLU A 293 -16.99 -15.74 -5.51
N THR A 294 -18.24 -15.92 -5.92
CA THR A 294 -19.38 -15.83 -5.00
C THR A 294 -20.25 -17.09 -4.91
N GLY A 295 -20.18 -17.99 -5.89
CA GLY A 295 -21.10 -19.10 -6.05
C GLY A 295 -22.52 -18.70 -6.51
N ILE A 296 -22.74 -17.41 -6.83
CA ILE A 296 -24.02 -16.94 -7.38
C ILE A 296 -24.08 -17.28 -8.87
N GLU A 297 -25.20 -17.80 -9.30
CA GLU A 297 -25.46 -18.15 -10.69
C GLU A 297 -26.32 -17.09 -11.38
N ALA A 298 -25.94 -16.69 -12.57
CA ALA A 298 -26.68 -15.82 -13.48
C ALA A 298 -26.57 -16.34 -14.93
N ARG A 299 -27.35 -15.77 -15.82
CA ARG A 299 -27.24 -16.06 -17.25
C ARG A 299 -26.68 -14.86 -17.99
N PRO A 300 -25.95 -15.04 -19.11
CA PRO A 300 -25.44 -13.91 -19.89
C PRO A 300 -26.52 -12.92 -20.34
N GLU A 301 -27.74 -13.38 -20.63
CA GLU A 301 -28.89 -12.53 -20.97
C GLU A 301 -29.42 -11.67 -19.82
N ASP A 302 -29.09 -12.02 -18.58
CA ASP A 302 -29.42 -11.24 -17.38
C ASP A 302 -28.38 -10.16 -17.08
N VAL A 303 -27.28 -10.11 -17.83
CA VAL A 303 -26.19 -9.16 -17.68
C VAL A 303 -26.38 -7.97 -18.63
N ARG A 304 -26.67 -6.81 -18.06
CA ARG A 304 -26.78 -5.55 -18.81
C ARG A 304 -25.47 -4.79 -18.71
N LEU A 305 -24.76 -4.66 -19.82
CA LEU A 305 -23.57 -3.81 -19.90
C LEU A 305 -23.97 -2.32 -19.82
N LEU A 306 -23.31 -1.56 -18.95
CA LEU A 306 -23.60 -0.14 -18.74
C LEU A 306 -22.67 0.75 -19.57
N GLY A 307 -21.43 0.35 -19.73
CA GLY A 307 -20.42 1.09 -20.47
C GLY A 307 -19.02 0.68 -20.09
N THR A 308 -18.07 1.37 -20.69
CA THR A 308 -16.64 1.14 -20.52
C THR A 308 -16.00 2.30 -19.78
N LEU A 309 -15.19 2.01 -18.81
CA LEU A 309 -14.36 2.92 -18.04
C LEU A 309 -12.90 2.75 -18.47
N VAL A 310 -12.29 3.83 -18.93
CA VAL A 310 -10.85 3.84 -19.29
C VAL A 310 -10.12 4.67 -18.25
N GLY A 311 -9.26 4.01 -17.49
CA GLY A 311 -8.45 4.60 -16.44
C GLY A 311 -6.98 4.24 -16.58
N ASP A 312 -6.15 4.88 -15.78
CA ASP A 312 -4.74 4.52 -15.62
C ASP A 312 -4.59 3.60 -14.40
N ALA A 313 -4.14 2.38 -14.65
CA ALA A 313 -3.68 1.49 -13.61
C ALA A 313 -2.16 1.50 -13.61
N ARG A 314 -1.57 2.59 -13.11
CA ARG A 314 -0.10 2.75 -12.89
C ARG A 314 0.72 2.69 -14.17
N GLY A 315 0.24 3.38 -15.19
CA GLY A 315 0.90 3.45 -16.48
C GLY A 315 0.55 2.34 -17.44
N VAL A 316 -0.36 1.46 -17.04
CA VAL A 316 -1.04 0.54 -17.94
C VAL A 316 -2.47 1.03 -18.11
N VAL A 317 -2.93 1.14 -19.35
CA VAL A 317 -4.34 1.46 -19.62
C VAL A 317 -5.20 0.31 -19.10
N ARG A 318 -6.10 0.64 -18.17
CA ARG A 318 -7.10 -0.30 -17.69
C ARG A 318 -8.46 0.03 -18.29
N VAL A 319 -9.06 -0.96 -18.88
CA VAL A 319 -10.42 -0.90 -19.41
C VAL A 319 -11.31 -1.74 -18.48
N THR A 320 -12.26 -1.12 -17.81
CA THR A 320 -13.21 -1.81 -16.95
C THR A 320 -14.60 -1.70 -17.56
N VAL A 321 -15.26 -2.82 -17.79
CA VAL A 321 -16.66 -2.87 -18.18
C VAL A 321 -17.54 -2.87 -16.94
N ALA A 322 -18.35 -1.85 -16.78
CA ALA A 322 -19.38 -1.83 -15.75
C ALA A 322 -20.60 -2.59 -16.24
N ALA A 323 -21.04 -3.60 -15.52
CA ALA A 323 -22.18 -4.44 -15.86
C ALA A 323 -23.15 -4.57 -14.68
N ARG A 324 -24.43 -4.57 -14.94
CA ARG A 324 -25.49 -4.85 -13.95
C ARG A 324 -26.07 -6.22 -14.19
N VAL A 325 -26.05 -7.06 -13.16
CA VAL A 325 -26.79 -8.33 -13.16
C VAL A 325 -28.20 -8.07 -12.66
N THR A 326 -29.20 -8.38 -13.47
CA THR A 326 -30.61 -8.05 -13.19
C THR A 326 -31.35 -9.19 -12.51
N THR A 327 -30.95 -10.43 -12.80
CA THR A 327 -31.53 -11.65 -12.24
C THR A 327 -30.39 -12.62 -11.89
N TRP A 328 -30.48 -13.25 -10.74
CA TRP A 328 -29.52 -14.25 -10.27
C TRP A 328 -30.16 -15.25 -9.31
N HIS A 329 -29.48 -16.36 -9.10
CA HIS A 329 -29.87 -17.42 -8.16
C HIS A 329 -28.75 -17.73 -7.18
N GLY A 330 -29.10 -18.20 -6.00
CA GLY A 330 -28.13 -18.54 -4.97
C GLY A 330 -27.83 -17.39 -3.99
N GLU A 331 -27.02 -17.70 -3.02
CA GLU A 331 -26.53 -16.79 -1.98
C GLU A 331 -25.02 -16.67 -2.08
N PRO A 332 -24.46 -15.47 -1.87
CA PRO A 332 -23.02 -15.28 -1.92
C PRO A 332 -22.33 -16.06 -0.80
N ALA A 333 -21.30 -16.79 -1.15
CA ALA A 333 -20.44 -17.54 -0.25
C ALA A 333 -18.97 -17.39 -0.66
N ASP A 334 -18.08 -17.42 0.32
CA ASP A 334 -16.66 -17.40 0.08
C ASP A 334 -16.24 -18.67 -0.69
N GLN A 335 -15.50 -18.51 -1.78
CA GLN A 335 -15.03 -19.61 -2.61
C GLN A 335 -13.56 -19.96 -2.27
N PRO A 336 -13.20 -21.25 -2.24
CA PRO A 336 -11.83 -21.67 -1.97
C PRO A 336 -10.86 -21.16 -3.03
N GLY A 337 -9.76 -20.56 -2.59
CA GLY A 337 -8.70 -20.07 -3.48
C GLY A 337 -8.87 -18.63 -3.96
N GLU A 338 -10.07 -18.04 -3.77
CA GLU A 338 -10.33 -16.67 -4.20
C GLU A 338 -9.74 -15.61 -3.26
N SER A 339 -9.32 -14.49 -3.85
CA SER A 339 -8.75 -13.37 -3.13
C SER A 339 -9.80 -12.44 -2.53
N VAL A 340 -11.04 -12.53 -3.01
CA VAL A 340 -12.20 -11.77 -2.53
C VAL A 340 -13.13 -12.73 -1.77
N GLY A 341 -13.67 -12.27 -0.66
CA GLY A 341 -14.59 -13.06 0.16
C GLY A 341 -15.32 -12.19 1.18
N ARG A 342 -15.88 -12.79 2.21
CA ARG A 342 -16.67 -12.07 3.23
C ARG A 342 -17.75 -11.19 2.60
N TRP A 343 -18.47 -11.74 1.65
CA TRP A 343 -19.51 -11.07 0.88
C TRP A 343 -20.59 -10.49 1.78
N ARG A 344 -20.96 -9.22 1.55
CA ARG A 344 -21.99 -8.50 2.31
C ARG A 344 -22.82 -7.61 1.41
N TRP A 345 -24.08 -7.42 1.84
CA TRP A 345 -25.00 -6.48 1.22
C TRP A 345 -24.95 -5.14 1.95
N PHE A 346 -24.77 -4.05 1.22
CA PHE A 346 -24.66 -2.70 1.75
C PHE A 346 -25.77 -1.80 1.24
N GLY A 347 -26.38 -1.02 2.13
CA GLY A 347 -27.20 0.11 1.72
C GLY A 347 -26.36 1.13 0.96
N LEU A 348 -26.92 1.76 -0.06
CA LEU A 348 -26.18 2.79 -0.84
C LEU A 348 -25.86 4.05 -0.02
N ASP A 349 -26.53 4.25 1.09
CA ASP A 349 -26.31 5.28 2.09
C ASP A 349 -25.21 4.94 3.11
N ARG A 350 -24.72 3.71 3.09
CA ARG A 350 -23.72 3.15 4.05
C ARG A 350 -22.70 2.27 3.35
N LEU A 351 -22.17 2.73 2.25
CA LEU A 351 -21.08 2.04 1.56
C LEU A 351 -19.79 2.13 2.38
N PRO A 352 -18.93 1.10 2.31
CA PRO A 352 -17.65 1.12 3.03
C PRO A 352 -16.66 2.13 2.41
N ASP A 353 -15.81 2.74 3.24
CA ASP A 353 -14.87 3.79 2.83
C ASP A 353 -13.76 3.30 1.90
N GLN A 354 -13.35 2.03 2.00
CA GLN A 354 -12.23 1.47 1.25
C GLN A 354 -12.72 0.67 0.03
N LEU A 355 -13.33 1.35 -0.92
CA LEU A 355 -13.69 0.73 -2.19
C LEU A 355 -12.46 0.62 -3.11
N PHE A 356 -12.34 -0.52 -3.79
CA PHE A 356 -11.38 -0.66 -4.88
C PHE A 356 -11.72 0.32 -6.01
N VAL A 357 -10.70 1.00 -6.55
CA VAL A 357 -10.91 2.13 -7.47
C VAL A 357 -11.82 1.80 -8.65
N CYS A 358 -11.66 0.62 -9.27
CA CYS A 358 -12.49 0.23 -10.41
C CYS A 358 -13.94 -0.05 -10.01
N SER A 359 -14.17 -0.59 -8.81
CA SER A 359 -15.50 -0.79 -8.26
C SER A 359 -16.16 0.57 -7.94
N ALA A 360 -15.42 1.49 -7.36
CA ALA A 360 -15.87 2.86 -7.09
C ALA A 360 -16.28 3.58 -8.40
N GLN A 361 -15.42 3.51 -9.42
CA GLN A 361 -15.69 4.08 -10.76
C GLN A 361 -16.92 3.45 -11.43
N ALA A 362 -17.07 2.12 -11.37
CA ALA A 362 -18.23 1.43 -11.92
C ALA A 362 -19.54 1.83 -11.21
N LEU A 363 -19.49 1.98 -9.89
CA LEU A 363 -20.63 2.39 -9.07
C LEU A 363 -21.07 3.83 -9.37
N THR A 364 -20.12 4.76 -9.50
CA THR A 364 -20.43 6.16 -9.84
C THR A 364 -20.89 6.31 -11.29
N ALA A 365 -20.38 5.49 -12.22
CA ALA A 365 -20.89 5.42 -13.57
C ALA A 365 -22.34 4.90 -13.63
N TRP A 366 -22.67 3.92 -12.77
CA TRP A 366 -24.04 3.43 -12.64
C TRP A 366 -24.97 4.43 -11.95
N ARG A 367 -24.49 5.09 -10.90
CA ARG A 367 -25.26 6.10 -10.13
C ARG A 367 -24.37 7.30 -9.79
N PRO A 368 -24.38 8.35 -10.63
CA PRO A 368 -23.50 9.52 -10.46
C PRO A 368 -23.69 10.30 -9.16
N GLY A 369 -24.77 10.09 -8.42
CA GLY A 369 -25.03 10.76 -7.14
C GLY A 369 -24.51 10.02 -5.90
N LEU A 370 -23.80 8.92 -6.05
CA LEU A 370 -23.21 8.22 -4.90
C LEU A 370 -22.04 9.02 -4.31
N PRO A 371 -21.96 9.16 -2.97
CA PRO A 371 -20.88 9.91 -2.31
C PRO A 371 -19.60 9.06 -2.22
N ILE A 372 -19.02 8.74 -3.38
CA ILE A 372 -17.81 7.93 -3.50
C ILE A 372 -16.72 8.78 -4.13
N GLU A 373 -15.63 8.98 -3.40
CA GLU A 373 -14.42 9.61 -3.93
C GLU A 373 -13.51 8.55 -4.56
N HIS A 374 -13.03 8.81 -5.78
CA HIS A 374 -12.11 7.95 -6.49
C HIS A 374 -11.32 8.71 -7.56
N ASP A 375 -10.21 8.15 -8.00
CA ASP A 375 -9.48 8.67 -9.16
C ASP A 375 -10.37 8.65 -10.42
N PRO A 376 -10.33 9.70 -11.26
CA PRO A 376 -11.20 9.82 -12.42
C PRO A 376 -10.88 8.75 -13.48
N ALA A 377 -11.94 8.23 -14.11
CA ALA A 377 -11.83 7.41 -15.31
C ALA A 377 -12.76 7.99 -16.39
N HIS A 378 -12.36 7.83 -17.65
CA HIS A 378 -13.22 8.21 -18.76
C HIS A 378 -14.32 7.15 -18.95
N PHE A 379 -15.57 7.53 -18.71
CA PHE A 379 -16.72 6.64 -18.90
C PHE A 379 -17.36 6.86 -20.28
N THR A 380 -17.47 5.77 -21.04
CA THR A 380 -18.23 5.72 -22.30
C THR A 380 -19.44 4.81 -22.10
N PRO A 381 -20.67 5.35 -22.00
CA PRO A 381 -21.86 4.52 -21.87
C PRO A 381 -22.14 3.73 -23.14
N TYR A 382 -22.65 2.51 -22.99
CA TYR A 382 -23.24 1.80 -24.11
C TYR A 382 -24.66 2.32 -24.36
N THR A 383 -24.91 2.81 -25.55
CA THR A 383 -26.25 3.16 -25.95
C THR A 383 -27.05 1.87 -26.14
N THR A 384 -28.08 1.66 -25.31
CA THR A 384 -29.14 0.75 -25.70
C THR A 384 -29.85 1.40 -26.90
N GLU A 385 -29.80 0.80 -28.06
CA GLU A 385 -30.77 1.11 -29.09
C GLU A 385 -32.15 0.96 -28.43
N THR A 386 -32.83 2.08 -28.25
CA THR A 386 -34.23 2.09 -27.92
C THR A 386 -34.91 1.54 -29.17
N ASP A 387 -35.49 0.33 -29.03
CA ASP A 387 -36.38 -0.21 -30.03
C ASP A 387 -37.32 0.89 -30.48
N GLY A 388 -37.19 1.27 -31.75
CA GLY A 388 -38.05 2.20 -32.39
C GLY A 388 -39.45 1.62 -32.45
N SER A 389 -40.39 2.38 -31.91
CA SER A 389 -41.82 2.41 -32.13
C SER A 389 -42.52 1.12 -32.48
#